data_26b44d28dac2167c66fa4c04f5805e60
#
_entry.id   26b44d28dac2167c66fa4c04f5805e60
#
_cell.length_a   1.000
_cell.length_b   1.000
_cell.length_c   1.000
_cell.angle_alpha   90.00
_cell.angle_beta   90.00
_cell.angle_gamma   90.00
#
_symmetry.space_group_name_H-M   'P 1'
#
loop_
_entity.id
_entity.type
_entity.pdbx_description
1 polymer ?
#
loop_
_entity_poly.entity_id
_entity_poly.type
_entity_poly.pdbx_seq_one_letter_code
_entity_poly.pdbx_strand_id
1 'polypeptide(L)'
;GDAIVVLGGRVGQDGIHGATFSSEALNEGSPATAVQIGDPITQKKASDAIIKEIRSKEFYNSITDCGAGGISCSISEMARECGGCEIWLDRVPLKYPNLEPWKIWISESQERMTLSVPEENVEKLFDILRRRGVEATVVGKFNNSGRCKVTMHDKTIMDIDLEFLHEGLPKKHLTSSYTKPKLEEPNFTSEHIKTSLPKLLSSKNICGYEYISHQYDHMVQAITAVYPLQGKGQVNGTASAVTPVLGSKRGIIMSQGINPRYSDLDTYHMASCAIDTAIRNAVALGADIDYMALMDNFCWCSSNDKERLGQLKASVQACYDHAVAYGTPFISGKDSMFNDFKGYDKQGNSISISIPPTILISSLSVIED
;
A
#
# COMPACT_ATOMS: atom_id res chain seq x y z
N GLY A 1 9.88 19.12 21.66
CA GLY A 1 10.89 19.97 21.07
C GLY A 1 11.87 19.23 20.17
N ASP A 2 11.56 17.99 19.77
CA ASP A 2 12.45 17.17 18.94
C ASP A 2 12.68 17.77 17.55
N ALA A 3 13.88 17.56 17.02
CA ALA A 3 14.18 17.88 15.63
C ALA A 3 13.41 16.96 14.68
N ILE A 4 12.88 17.52 13.61
CA ILE A 4 12.30 16.77 12.49
C ILE A 4 13.44 16.47 11.53
N VAL A 5 13.84 15.20 11.45
CA VAL A 5 14.90 14.76 10.54
C VAL A 5 14.29 13.98 9.39
N VAL A 6 14.58 14.41 8.16
CA VAL A 6 14.28 13.63 6.95
C VAL A 6 15.57 13.01 6.45
N LEU A 7 15.56 11.72 6.17
CA LEU A 7 16.69 10.98 5.62
C LEU A 7 16.31 10.22 4.35
N GLY A 8 17.33 9.93 3.52
CA GLY A 8 17.19 9.12 2.31
C GLY A 8 17.24 9.93 1.03
N GLY A 9 16.30 9.68 0.13
CA GLY A 9 16.27 10.31 -1.21
C GLY A 9 15.95 11.80 -1.19
N ARG A 10 16.44 12.51 -2.22
CA ARG A 10 16.13 13.92 -2.42
C ARG A 10 14.77 14.12 -3.05
N VAL A 11 14.15 15.27 -2.81
CA VAL A 11 12.84 15.64 -3.34
C VAL A 11 12.94 16.12 -4.79
N GLY A 12 12.08 15.59 -5.64
CA GLY A 12 11.88 16.00 -7.03
C GLY A 12 10.40 16.23 -7.34
N GLN A 13 10.06 16.29 -8.63
CA GLN A 13 8.64 16.36 -9.08
C GLN A 13 7.99 14.99 -9.22
N ASP A 14 8.71 13.92 -8.92
CA ASP A 14 8.21 12.56 -8.96
C ASP A 14 7.20 12.30 -7.83
N GLY A 15 6.12 11.61 -8.18
CA GLY A 15 5.05 11.26 -7.23
C GLY A 15 4.14 12.42 -6.81
N ILE A 16 4.17 13.57 -7.51
CA ILE A 16 3.21 14.64 -7.21
C ILE A 16 1.81 14.18 -7.56
N HIS A 17 0.94 14.14 -6.55
CA HIS A 17 -0.40 13.54 -6.62
C HIS A 17 -0.40 12.04 -6.96
N GLY A 18 0.69 11.31 -6.75
CA GLY A 18 0.80 9.89 -7.08
C GLY A 18 -0.26 9.04 -6.38
N ALA A 19 -0.39 9.21 -5.07
CA ALA A 19 -1.43 8.52 -4.28
C ALA A 19 -2.85 8.96 -4.68
N THR A 20 -3.07 10.24 -5.01
CA THR A 20 -4.35 10.75 -5.48
C THR A 20 -4.78 10.06 -6.76
N PHE A 21 -3.85 9.88 -7.71
CA PHE A 21 -4.11 9.17 -8.98
C PHE A 21 -4.51 7.71 -8.79
N SER A 22 -4.14 7.07 -7.70
CA SER A 22 -4.58 5.71 -7.39
C SER A 22 -6.09 5.63 -7.09
N SER A 23 -6.74 6.76 -6.84
CA SER A 23 -8.16 6.89 -6.51
C SER A 23 -8.89 7.92 -7.40
N GLU A 24 -8.39 8.15 -8.59
CA GLU A 24 -9.02 9.01 -9.61
C GLU A 24 -9.29 8.23 -10.90
N ALA A 25 -10.29 8.70 -11.65
CA ALA A 25 -10.57 8.14 -12.97
C ALA A 25 -9.40 8.42 -13.92
N LEU A 26 -8.85 7.37 -14.52
CA LEU A 26 -7.78 7.49 -15.51
C LEU A 26 -8.29 8.17 -16.79
N ASN A 27 -7.48 9.07 -17.34
CA ASN A 27 -7.73 9.75 -18.61
C ASN A 27 -6.43 9.98 -19.37
N GLU A 28 -6.53 10.40 -20.63
CA GLU A 28 -5.36 10.64 -21.49
C GLU A 28 -4.47 11.81 -21.03
N GLY A 29 -4.95 12.67 -20.12
CA GLY A 29 -4.24 13.83 -19.58
C GLY A 29 -3.54 13.56 -18.24
N SER A 30 -3.48 12.32 -17.76
CA SER A 30 -2.82 11.98 -16.49
C SER A 30 -1.33 12.35 -16.53
N PRO A 31 -0.83 13.19 -15.59
CA PRO A 31 0.55 13.70 -15.67
C PRO A 31 1.59 12.62 -15.37
N ALA A 32 2.64 12.56 -16.18
CA ALA A 32 3.77 11.66 -15.98
C ALA A 32 4.50 11.89 -14.62
N THR A 33 4.38 13.08 -14.05
CA THR A 33 4.94 13.43 -12.72
C THR A 33 4.28 12.70 -11.55
N ALA A 34 3.12 12.08 -11.75
CA ALA A 34 2.48 11.22 -10.74
C ALA A 34 3.25 9.91 -10.52
N VAL A 35 4.11 9.50 -11.44
CA VAL A 35 4.91 8.29 -11.32
C VAL A 35 5.96 8.46 -10.23
N GLN A 36 5.98 7.52 -9.31
CA GLN A 36 6.99 7.40 -8.26
C GLN A 36 8.20 6.63 -8.79
N ILE A 37 9.39 7.21 -8.66
CA ILE A 37 10.64 6.60 -9.15
C ILE A 37 11.45 6.10 -7.96
N GLY A 38 11.69 4.78 -7.92
CA GLY A 38 12.46 4.14 -6.85
C GLY A 38 13.98 4.23 -7.06
N ASP A 39 14.73 4.21 -5.94
CA ASP A 39 16.19 4.09 -5.90
C ASP A 39 16.59 3.00 -4.89
N PRO A 40 16.78 1.74 -5.34
CA PRO A 40 17.05 0.62 -4.45
C PRO A 40 18.37 0.75 -3.68
N ILE A 41 19.36 1.51 -4.19
CA ILE A 41 20.62 1.74 -3.50
C ILE A 41 20.42 2.65 -2.29
N THR A 42 19.69 3.74 -2.47
CA THR A 42 19.32 4.65 -1.38
C THR A 42 18.49 3.93 -0.33
N GLN A 43 17.49 3.15 -0.76
CA GLN A 43 16.67 2.33 0.14
C GLN A 43 17.53 1.37 0.97
N LYS A 44 18.41 0.62 0.32
CA LYS A 44 19.27 -0.35 1.01
C LYS A 44 20.19 0.30 2.03
N LYS A 45 20.82 1.42 1.69
CA LYS A 45 21.66 2.17 2.62
C LYS A 45 20.87 2.68 3.83
N ALA A 46 19.72 3.30 3.60
CA ALA A 46 18.85 3.83 4.65
C ALA A 46 18.36 2.72 5.59
N SER A 47 17.82 1.63 5.03
CA SER A 47 17.32 0.50 5.80
C SER A 47 18.43 -0.17 6.63
N ASP A 48 19.62 -0.38 6.05
CA ASP A 48 20.76 -0.95 6.79
C ASP A 48 21.25 -0.03 7.91
N ALA A 49 21.27 1.29 7.70
CA ALA A 49 21.62 2.25 8.74
C ALA A 49 20.65 2.18 9.92
N ILE A 50 19.34 2.21 9.61
CA ILE A 50 18.28 2.18 10.63
C ILE A 50 18.29 0.85 11.39
N ILE A 51 18.18 -0.26 10.68
CA ILE A 51 17.94 -1.57 11.29
C ILE A 51 19.18 -2.10 12.01
N LYS A 52 20.37 -1.95 11.41
CA LYS A 52 21.60 -2.56 11.93
C LYS A 52 22.32 -1.70 12.98
N GLU A 53 22.13 -0.38 12.98
CA GLU A 53 22.88 0.49 13.86
C GLU A 53 22.04 1.47 14.69
N ILE A 54 21.04 2.12 14.10
CA ILE A 54 20.35 3.25 14.75
C ILE A 54 19.26 2.75 15.70
N ARG A 55 18.47 1.76 15.29
CA ARG A 55 17.32 1.25 16.04
C ARG A 55 17.68 0.80 17.46
N SER A 56 18.81 0.09 17.62
CA SER A 56 19.25 -0.42 18.93
C SER A 56 19.82 0.65 19.86
N LYS A 57 20.03 1.86 19.36
CA LYS A 57 20.64 2.98 20.11
C LYS A 57 19.61 3.97 20.64
N GLU A 58 18.35 3.80 20.26
CA GLU A 58 17.22 4.64 20.69
C GLU A 58 17.49 6.15 20.48
N PHE A 59 18.09 6.51 19.33
CA PHE A 59 18.41 7.90 19.01
C PHE A 59 17.22 8.72 18.54
N TYR A 60 16.08 8.09 18.27
CA TYR A 60 14.85 8.74 17.85
C TYR A 60 13.66 8.22 18.65
N ASN A 61 12.66 9.06 18.83
CA ASN A 61 11.42 8.72 19.54
C ASN A 61 10.36 8.12 18.63
N SER A 62 10.30 8.54 17.38
CA SER A 62 9.34 8.06 16.40
C SER A 62 9.93 8.08 14.99
N ILE A 63 9.44 7.22 14.12
CA ILE A 63 9.83 7.11 12.71
C ILE A 63 8.63 6.73 11.86
N THR A 64 8.49 7.36 10.70
CA THR A 64 7.50 7.00 9.68
C THR A 64 8.07 7.20 8.28
N ASP A 65 7.45 6.57 7.28
CA ASP A 65 7.80 6.77 5.88
C ASP A 65 7.22 8.08 5.32
N CYS A 66 7.85 8.59 4.26
CA CYS A 66 7.31 9.68 3.47
C CYS A 66 6.55 9.11 2.26
N GLY A 67 5.44 8.43 2.50
CA GLY A 67 4.60 7.81 1.48
C GLY A 67 3.71 8.82 0.74
N ALA A 68 2.41 8.56 0.74
CA ALA A 68 1.40 9.44 0.16
C ALA A 68 1.50 10.86 0.71
N GLY A 69 1.53 11.86 -0.18
CA GLY A 69 1.70 13.26 0.22
C GLY A 69 3.09 13.63 0.73
N GLY A 70 4.06 12.71 0.70
CA GLY A 70 5.45 12.96 1.04
C GLY A 70 5.65 13.46 2.48
N ILE A 71 6.48 14.50 2.64
CA ILE A 71 6.76 15.06 3.97
C ILE A 71 5.56 15.77 4.60
N SER A 72 4.56 16.17 3.80
CA SER A 72 3.35 16.78 4.33
C SER A 72 2.55 15.80 5.18
N CYS A 73 2.44 14.55 4.75
CA CYS A 73 1.74 13.52 5.49
C CYS A 73 2.56 13.05 6.68
N SER A 74 3.80 12.61 6.45
CA SER A 74 4.65 12.04 7.50
C SER A 74 4.85 12.99 8.69
N ILE A 75 5.14 14.28 8.44
CA ILE A 75 5.37 15.24 9.51
C ILE A 75 4.06 15.61 10.21
N SER A 76 2.97 15.82 9.45
CA SER A 76 1.69 16.21 10.06
C SER A 76 1.10 15.09 10.93
N GLU A 77 1.23 13.84 10.51
CA GLU A 77 0.78 12.69 11.31
C GLU A 77 1.57 12.59 12.62
N MET A 78 2.90 12.68 12.57
CA MET A 78 3.74 12.68 13.77
C MET A 78 3.45 13.90 14.66
N ALA A 79 3.18 15.07 14.07
CA ALA A 79 2.85 16.29 14.79
C ALA A 79 1.53 16.17 15.59
N ARG A 80 0.61 15.30 15.16
CA ARG A 80 -0.63 15.02 15.89
C ARG A 80 -0.38 14.46 17.28
N GLU A 81 0.68 13.68 17.46
CA GLU A 81 1.03 13.06 18.75
C GLU A 81 1.58 14.09 19.75
N CYS A 82 2.30 15.11 19.28
CA CYS A 82 2.93 16.12 20.13
C CYS A 82 2.23 17.47 20.16
N GLY A 83 1.28 17.70 19.27
CA GLY A 83 0.42 18.89 19.22
C GLY A 83 0.91 20.00 18.32
N GLY A 84 1.90 19.81 17.46
CA GLY A 84 2.30 20.83 16.48
C GLY A 84 3.69 20.65 15.87
N CYS A 85 3.95 21.43 14.82
CA CYS A 85 5.27 21.44 14.15
C CYS A 85 5.57 22.76 13.44
N GLU A 86 6.85 23.02 13.23
CA GLU A 86 7.36 24.07 12.35
C GLU A 86 8.38 23.49 11.37
N ILE A 87 8.17 23.73 10.08
CA ILE A 87 8.94 23.13 8.97
C ILE A 87 9.60 24.22 8.14
N TRP A 88 10.85 23.96 7.72
CA TRP A 88 11.68 24.85 6.91
C TRP A 88 11.95 24.19 5.55
N LEU A 89 11.16 24.51 4.52
CA LEU A 89 11.23 23.86 3.20
C LEU A 89 12.54 24.14 2.46
N ASP A 90 13.17 25.27 2.73
CA ASP A 90 14.49 25.64 2.17
C ASP A 90 15.63 24.72 2.65
N ARG A 91 15.42 23.93 3.69
CA ARG A 91 16.37 22.94 4.18
C ARG A 91 16.18 21.54 3.59
N VAL A 92 15.08 21.32 2.91
CA VAL A 92 14.78 19.99 2.31
C VAL A 92 15.74 19.74 1.13
N PRO A 93 16.47 18.61 1.11
CA PRO A 93 17.36 18.28 0.00
C PRO A 93 16.59 18.06 -1.30
N LEU A 94 16.97 18.75 -2.37
CA LEU A 94 16.31 18.71 -3.66
C LEU A 94 17.15 17.98 -4.71
N LYS A 95 16.48 17.27 -5.64
CA LYS A 95 17.13 16.67 -6.83
C LYS A 95 17.65 17.71 -7.80
N TYR A 96 16.94 18.85 -7.88
CA TYR A 96 17.28 19.99 -8.74
C TYR A 96 16.69 21.29 -8.17
N PRO A 97 17.28 22.44 -8.49
CA PRO A 97 16.86 23.74 -7.92
C PRO A 97 15.50 24.21 -8.44
N ASN A 98 14.97 25.24 -7.80
CA ASN A 98 13.78 25.98 -8.21
C ASN A 98 12.46 25.16 -8.19
N LEU A 99 12.35 24.18 -7.30
CA LEU A 99 11.05 23.58 -7.01
C LEU A 99 10.15 24.57 -6.25
N GLU A 100 8.90 24.65 -6.66
CA GLU A 100 7.90 25.42 -5.94
C GLU A 100 7.64 24.84 -4.55
N PRO A 101 7.40 25.67 -3.53
CA PRO A 101 7.23 25.21 -2.14
C PRO A 101 6.20 24.10 -1.97
N TRP A 102 5.06 24.21 -2.64
CA TRP A 102 4.01 23.19 -2.56
C TRP A 102 4.44 21.84 -3.15
N LYS A 103 5.27 21.86 -4.22
CA LYS A 103 5.82 20.63 -4.79
C LYS A 103 6.80 19.96 -3.84
N ILE A 104 7.64 20.74 -3.14
CA ILE A 104 8.52 20.21 -2.10
C ILE A 104 7.71 19.56 -0.98
N TRP A 105 6.60 20.20 -0.58
CA TRP A 105 5.77 19.80 0.53
C TRP A 105 5.02 18.49 0.29
N ILE A 106 4.48 18.29 -0.92
CA ILE A 106 3.62 17.13 -1.23
C ILE A 106 4.27 16.08 -2.13
N SER A 107 5.51 16.26 -2.57
CA SER A 107 6.19 15.28 -3.43
C SER A 107 6.35 13.93 -2.71
N GLU A 108 5.98 12.87 -3.40
CA GLU A 108 6.10 11.49 -2.95
C GLU A 108 7.40 10.83 -3.43
N SER A 109 8.47 11.61 -3.65
CA SER A 109 9.79 11.07 -3.98
C SER A 109 10.17 9.97 -3.01
N GLN A 110 10.57 8.81 -3.54
CA GLN A 110 10.70 7.57 -2.78
C GLN A 110 11.95 7.50 -1.89
N GLU A 111 12.02 6.45 -1.08
CA GLU A 111 13.14 6.09 -0.18
C GLU A 111 13.47 7.17 0.86
N ARG A 112 12.43 7.76 1.44
CA ARG A 112 12.58 8.76 2.51
C ARG A 112 11.86 8.33 3.78
N MET A 113 12.46 8.65 4.91
CA MET A 113 11.87 8.47 6.24
C MET A 113 11.94 9.78 7.02
N THR A 114 10.92 10.02 7.83
CA THR A 114 10.89 11.13 8.80
C THR A 114 11.08 10.58 10.21
N LEU A 115 11.95 11.21 10.98
CA LEU A 115 12.24 10.84 12.38
C LEU A 115 12.00 12.03 13.29
N SER A 116 11.51 11.74 14.50
CA SER A 116 11.50 12.65 15.65
C SER A 116 12.73 12.36 16.50
N VAL A 117 13.66 13.30 16.53
CA VAL A 117 15.00 13.09 17.14
C VAL A 117 15.25 14.12 18.24
N PRO A 118 15.51 13.70 19.49
CA PRO A 118 16.00 14.59 20.53
C PRO A 118 17.23 15.37 20.08
N GLU A 119 17.31 16.66 20.39
CA GLU A 119 18.35 17.55 19.87
C GLU A 119 19.77 17.05 20.18
N GLU A 120 19.97 16.48 21.37
CA GLU A 120 21.25 15.90 21.83
C GLU A 120 21.66 14.62 21.07
N ASN A 121 20.77 14.00 20.32
CA ASN A 121 21.05 12.80 19.56
C ASN A 121 21.24 13.07 18.05
N VAL A 122 20.93 14.26 17.56
CA VAL A 122 20.99 14.60 16.12
C VAL A 122 22.37 14.32 15.53
N GLU A 123 23.44 14.84 16.14
CA GLU A 123 24.81 14.63 15.62
C GLU A 123 25.25 13.16 15.70
N LYS A 124 24.88 12.44 16.75
CA LYS A 124 25.16 11.00 16.87
C LYS A 124 24.47 10.19 15.77
N LEU A 125 23.23 10.55 15.45
CA LEU A 125 22.47 9.96 14.35
C LEU A 125 23.12 10.28 13.00
N PHE A 126 23.50 11.53 12.79
CA PHE A 126 24.12 11.99 11.54
C PHE A 126 25.48 11.34 11.30
N ASP A 127 26.27 11.08 12.34
CA ASP A 127 27.54 10.36 12.22
C ASP A 127 27.37 8.95 11.65
N ILE A 128 26.33 8.23 12.08
CA ILE A 128 26.02 6.91 11.52
C ILE A 128 25.56 7.03 10.07
N LEU A 129 24.62 7.94 9.79
CA LEU A 129 24.07 8.13 8.45
C LEU A 129 25.18 8.53 7.45
N ARG A 130 26.06 9.46 7.82
CA ARG A 130 27.23 9.84 6.99
C ARG A 130 28.14 8.65 6.67
N ARG A 131 28.48 7.82 7.67
CA ARG A 131 29.31 6.61 7.46
C ARG A 131 28.65 5.61 6.51
N ARG A 132 27.33 5.53 6.52
CA ARG A 132 26.53 4.67 5.65
C ARG A 132 26.23 5.30 4.30
N GLY A 133 26.63 6.54 4.07
CA GLY A 133 26.34 7.27 2.82
C GLY A 133 24.86 7.57 2.65
N VAL A 134 24.15 7.82 3.75
CA VAL A 134 22.75 8.24 3.78
C VAL A 134 22.69 9.73 4.02
N GLU A 135 22.04 10.47 3.14
CA GLU A 135 21.77 11.90 3.32
C GLU A 135 20.67 12.08 4.38
N ALA A 136 20.87 13.04 5.29
CA ALA A 136 19.89 13.39 6.31
C ALA A 136 19.96 14.88 6.64
N THR A 137 18.83 15.47 6.94
CA THR A 137 18.71 16.91 7.20
C THR A 137 17.66 17.19 8.25
N VAL A 138 17.96 18.14 9.16
CA VAL A 138 16.95 18.72 10.05
C VAL A 138 16.11 19.71 9.25
N VAL A 139 14.85 19.40 9.05
CA VAL A 139 13.91 20.19 8.24
C VAL A 139 12.89 20.95 9.08
N GLY A 140 12.93 20.82 10.41
CA GLY A 140 11.98 21.49 11.29
C GLY A 140 12.11 21.06 12.74
N LYS A 141 11.11 21.43 13.54
CA LYS A 141 10.98 21.04 14.96
C LYS A 141 9.52 20.68 15.27
N PHE A 142 9.34 19.66 16.10
CA PHE A 142 8.06 19.40 16.74
C PHE A 142 7.85 20.34 17.93
N ASN A 143 6.60 20.71 18.20
CA ASN A 143 6.21 21.59 19.30
C ASN A 143 4.78 21.28 19.76
N ASN A 144 4.21 22.10 20.61
CA ASN A 144 2.83 21.97 21.10
C ASN A 144 1.95 23.19 20.77
N SER A 145 2.21 23.84 19.65
CA SER A 145 1.52 25.10 19.28
C SER A 145 0.07 24.91 18.82
N GLY A 146 -0.39 23.69 18.62
CA GLY A 146 -1.68 23.38 17.97
C GLY A 146 -1.66 23.57 16.46
N ARG A 147 -0.51 23.87 15.85
CA ARG A 147 -0.43 24.31 14.46
C ARG A 147 0.60 23.54 13.65
N CYS A 148 0.32 23.37 12.37
CA CYS A 148 1.29 22.99 11.36
C CYS A 148 1.73 24.24 10.61
N LYS A 149 2.94 24.70 10.89
CA LYS A 149 3.53 25.90 10.29
C LYS A 149 4.64 25.52 9.32
N VAL A 150 4.55 25.97 8.09
CA VAL A 150 5.53 25.73 7.03
C VAL A 150 6.10 27.04 6.53
N THR A 151 7.42 27.15 6.50
CA THR A 151 8.15 28.33 6.05
C THR A 151 9.10 28.00 4.90
N MET A 152 9.45 29.00 4.12
CA MET A 152 10.52 28.95 3.12
C MET A 152 11.21 30.31 3.07
N HIS A 153 12.53 30.34 3.31
CA HIS A 153 13.30 31.58 3.42
C HIS A 153 12.63 32.62 4.35
N ASP A 154 12.28 32.19 5.56
CA ASP A 154 11.61 32.97 6.60
C ASP A 154 10.18 33.48 6.25
N LYS A 155 9.69 33.17 5.06
CA LYS A 155 8.32 33.47 4.65
C LYS A 155 7.39 32.32 5.03
N THR A 156 6.34 32.62 5.77
CA THR A 156 5.27 31.65 6.04
C THR A 156 4.53 31.31 4.76
N ILE A 157 4.56 30.01 4.40
CA ILE A 157 3.86 29.46 3.23
C ILE A 157 2.51 28.88 3.66
N MET A 158 2.48 28.24 4.82
CA MET A 158 1.27 27.64 5.40
C MET A 158 1.33 27.79 6.92
N ASP A 159 0.18 28.07 7.52
CA ASP A 159 -0.01 28.07 8.97
C ASP A 159 -1.45 27.66 9.25
N ILE A 160 -1.64 26.37 9.53
CA ILE A 160 -2.97 25.75 9.66
C ILE A 160 -3.09 25.13 11.05
N ASP A 161 -4.28 25.21 11.60
CA ASP A 161 -4.65 24.49 12.80
C ASP A 161 -4.53 22.96 12.56
N LEU A 162 -3.87 22.26 13.48
CA LEU A 162 -3.54 20.86 13.30
C LEU A 162 -4.79 19.96 13.35
N GLU A 163 -5.75 20.27 14.19
CA GLU A 163 -7.02 19.54 14.25
C GLU A 163 -7.82 19.74 12.95
N PHE A 164 -7.87 21.00 12.44
CA PHE A 164 -8.49 21.28 11.15
C PHE A 164 -7.80 20.53 10.01
N LEU A 165 -6.47 20.42 10.03
CA LEU A 165 -5.71 19.67 9.00
C LEU A 165 -6.11 18.19 8.94
N HIS A 166 -6.36 17.57 10.08
CA HIS A 166 -6.70 16.15 10.16
C HIS A 166 -8.21 15.85 10.12
N GLU A 167 -9.03 16.69 10.75
CA GLU A 167 -10.47 16.41 10.94
C GLU A 167 -11.37 17.41 10.19
N GLY A 168 -10.78 18.40 9.51
CA GLY A 168 -11.52 19.51 8.87
C GLY A 168 -12.27 19.13 7.60
N LEU A 169 -12.14 17.89 7.10
CA LEU A 169 -12.89 17.43 5.94
C LEU A 169 -14.38 17.29 6.27
N PRO A 170 -15.27 17.93 5.50
CA PRO A 170 -16.70 17.77 5.69
C PRO A 170 -17.14 16.31 5.52
N LYS A 171 -17.91 15.81 6.47
CA LYS A 171 -18.47 14.45 6.38
C LYS A 171 -19.47 14.37 5.24
N LYS A 172 -19.23 13.46 4.29
CA LYS A 172 -20.18 13.17 3.22
C LYS A 172 -21.27 12.23 3.75
N HIS A 173 -22.53 12.63 3.57
CA HIS A 173 -23.68 11.76 3.86
C HIS A 173 -24.06 11.01 2.60
N LEU A 174 -23.62 9.76 2.49
CA LEU A 174 -23.88 8.89 1.35
C LEU A 174 -25.01 7.92 1.68
N THR A 175 -25.78 7.57 0.68
CA THR A 175 -26.83 6.53 0.75
C THR A 175 -26.45 5.38 -0.14
N SER A 176 -26.65 4.15 0.31
CA SER A 176 -26.35 2.94 -0.44
C SER A 176 -27.60 2.15 -0.71
N SER A 177 -27.64 1.46 -1.86
CA SER A 177 -28.62 0.45 -2.20
C SER A 177 -27.90 -0.71 -2.89
N TYR A 178 -28.30 -1.92 -2.59
CA TYR A 178 -27.74 -3.08 -3.28
C TYR A 178 -28.81 -4.13 -3.47
N THR A 179 -29.02 -4.51 -4.72
CA THR A 179 -29.93 -5.60 -5.08
C THR A 179 -29.10 -6.74 -5.63
N LYS A 180 -29.10 -7.87 -4.94
CA LYS A 180 -28.42 -9.07 -5.44
C LYS A 180 -29.03 -9.51 -6.76
N PRO A 181 -28.21 -9.81 -7.78
CA PRO A 181 -28.72 -10.36 -9.03
C PRO A 181 -29.43 -11.71 -8.79
N LYS A 182 -30.54 -11.91 -9.43
CA LYS A 182 -31.20 -13.21 -9.45
C LYS A 182 -30.59 -14.02 -10.58
N LEU A 183 -29.84 -15.03 -10.22
CA LEU A 183 -29.15 -15.91 -11.16
C LEU A 183 -29.78 -17.29 -11.13
N GLU A 184 -29.84 -17.92 -12.29
CA GLU A 184 -30.25 -19.31 -12.39
C GLU A 184 -29.05 -20.23 -12.22
N GLU A 185 -29.22 -21.31 -11.49
CA GLU A 185 -28.23 -22.35 -11.38
C GLU A 185 -27.96 -23.01 -12.73
N PRO A 186 -26.70 -23.06 -13.21
CA PRO A 186 -26.40 -23.66 -14.48
C PRO A 186 -26.59 -25.17 -14.43
N ASN A 187 -27.26 -25.71 -15.43
CA ASN A 187 -27.42 -27.16 -15.58
C ASN A 187 -26.27 -27.73 -16.42
N PHE A 188 -25.38 -28.50 -15.80
CA PHE A 188 -24.24 -29.13 -16.46
C PHE A 188 -24.40 -30.62 -16.60
N THR A 189 -24.07 -31.14 -17.79
CA THR A 189 -23.91 -32.58 -18.05
C THR A 189 -22.43 -32.98 -18.07
N SER A 190 -22.13 -34.27 -17.97
CA SER A 190 -20.76 -34.79 -18.07
C SER A 190 -20.06 -34.41 -19.40
N GLU A 191 -20.80 -34.25 -20.47
CA GLU A 191 -20.29 -33.80 -21.77
C GLU A 191 -19.86 -32.31 -21.73
N HIS A 192 -20.65 -31.47 -21.06
CA HIS A 192 -20.25 -30.07 -20.81
C HIS A 192 -18.92 -29.97 -20.05
N ILE A 193 -18.68 -30.86 -19.08
CA ILE A 193 -17.44 -30.89 -18.33
C ILE A 193 -16.25 -31.17 -19.25
N LYS A 194 -16.33 -32.18 -20.11
CA LYS A 194 -15.27 -32.56 -21.05
C LYS A 194 -14.90 -31.43 -22.01
N THR A 195 -15.86 -30.67 -22.49
CA THR A 195 -15.66 -29.58 -23.46
C THR A 195 -15.23 -28.28 -22.76
N SER A 196 -15.75 -28.03 -21.57
CA SER A 196 -15.49 -26.78 -20.81
C SER A 196 -14.18 -26.79 -20.03
N LEU A 197 -13.77 -27.92 -19.51
CA LEU A 197 -12.54 -28.01 -18.72
C LEU A 197 -11.27 -27.51 -19.45
N PRO A 198 -10.98 -27.96 -20.71
CA PRO A 198 -9.83 -27.43 -21.44
C PRO A 198 -9.93 -25.92 -21.71
N LYS A 199 -11.12 -25.42 -22.00
CA LYS A 199 -11.37 -23.98 -22.20
C LYS A 199 -11.14 -23.18 -20.92
N LEU A 200 -11.59 -23.71 -19.77
CA LEU A 200 -11.38 -23.09 -18.47
C LEU A 200 -9.90 -23.03 -18.11
N LEU A 201 -9.18 -24.17 -18.24
CA LEU A 201 -7.75 -24.24 -17.94
C LEU A 201 -6.89 -23.36 -18.87
N SER A 202 -7.35 -23.09 -20.09
CA SER A 202 -6.66 -22.19 -21.04
C SER A 202 -7.04 -20.73 -20.87
N SER A 203 -8.01 -20.41 -20.02
CA SER A 203 -8.41 -19.01 -19.81
C SER A 203 -7.29 -18.24 -19.07
N LYS A 204 -7.10 -16.97 -19.47
CA LYS A 204 -6.03 -16.12 -18.93
C LYS A 204 -6.12 -15.89 -17.41
N ASN A 205 -7.26 -16.12 -16.81
CA ASN A 205 -7.45 -15.98 -15.36
C ASN A 205 -7.10 -17.25 -14.56
N ILE A 206 -6.85 -18.36 -15.25
CA ILE A 206 -6.65 -19.69 -14.62
C ILE A 206 -5.37 -20.36 -15.12
N CYS A 207 -4.92 -20.03 -16.35
CA CYS A 207 -3.67 -20.59 -16.89
C CYS A 207 -2.46 -20.19 -16.03
N GLY A 208 -1.35 -20.89 -16.20
CA GLY A 208 -0.09 -20.56 -15.54
C GLY A 208 0.41 -19.15 -15.92
N TYR A 209 1.10 -18.51 -14.99
CA TYR A 209 1.67 -17.16 -15.13
C TYR A 209 3.20 -17.19 -15.24
N GLU A 210 3.79 -18.32 -15.57
CA GLU A 210 5.24 -18.53 -15.61
C GLU A 210 5.94 -17.46 -16.46
N TYR A 211 5.34 -17.08 -17.58
CA TYR A 211 5.89 -16.04 -18.48
C TYR A 211 6.00 -14.66 -17.85
N ILE A 212 5.16 -14.36 -16.83
CA ILE A 212 5.28 -13.14 -16.02
C ILE A 212 6.29 -13.36 -14.90
N SER A 213 6.09 -14.43 -14.13
CA SER A 213 6.88 -14.72 -12.93
C SER A 213 8.37 -14.84 -13.22
N HIS A 214 8.75 -15.44 -14.37
CA HIS A 214 10.16 -15.59 -14.77
C HIS A 214 10.86 -14.27 -15.12
N GLN A 215 10.15 -13.16 -15.22
CA GLN A 215 10.75 -11.85 -15.45
C GLN A 215 11.27 -11.19 -14.16
N TYR A 216 10.96 -11.74 -13.00
CA TYR A 216 11.28 -11.18 -11.69
C TYR A 216 12.17 -12.10 -10.87
N ASP A 217 12.85 -11.53 -9.87
CA ASP A 217 13.62 -12.28 -8.89
C ASP A 217 12.67 -12.97 -7.89
N HIS A 218 12.86 -14.29 -7.72
CA HIS A 218 12.05 -15.10 -6.80
C HIS A 218 12.77 -15.42 -5.49
N MET A 219 14.02 -15.01 -5.37
CA MET A 219 14.91 -15.43 -4.28
C MET A 219 15.54 -14.22 -3.58
N VAL A 220 14.78 -13.15 -3.44
CA VAL A 220 15.24 -11.93 -2.78
C VAL A 220 15.80 -12.27 -1.39
N GLN A 221 17.02 -11.80 -1.11
CA GLN A 221 17.76 -12.01 0.13
C GLN A 221 18.17 -13.48 0.41
N ALA A 222 17.95 -14.41 -0.51
CA ALA A 222 18.28 -15.84 -0.37
C ALA A 222 17.67 -16.52 0.89
N ILE A 223 16.52 -16.05 1.34
CA ILE A 223 15.79 -16.59 2.51
C ILE A 223 14.52 -17.34 2.12
N THR A 224 14.27 -17.57 0.84
CA THR A 224 13.08 -18.28 0.37
C THR A 224 13.19 -19.77 0.70
N ALA A 225 12.24 -20.28 1.49
CA ALA A 225 12.13 -21.70 1.84
C ALA A 225 11.24 -22.46 0.84
N VAL A 226 10.11 -21.87 0.46
CA VAL A 226 9.21 -22.38 -0.57
C VAL A 226 9.06 -21.33 -1.67
N TYR A 227 9.50 -21.68 -2.86
CA TYR A 227 9.53 -20.76 -4.00
C TYR A 227 8.12 -20.54 -4.58
N PRO A 228 7.87 -19.37 -5.17
CA PRO A 228 6.64 -19.12 -5.92
C PRO A 228 6.53 -19.98 -7.19
N LEU A 229 7.65 -20.47 -7.72
CA LEU A 229 7.69 -21.45 -8.81
C LEU A 229 8.08 -22.83 -8.24
N GLN A 230 7.20 -23.82 -8.36
CA GLN A 230 7.27 -25.08 -7.63
C GLN A 230 7.35 -26.29 -8.54
N GLY A 231 7.91 -27.40 -7.98
CA GLY A 231 8.02 -28.68 -8.63
C GLY A 231 8.98 -28.71 -9.82
N LYS A 232 9.06 -29.87 -10.50
CA LYS A 232 9.91 -30.05 -11.68
C LYS A 232 9.54 -29.16 -12.86
N GLY A 233 8.24 -28.80 -12.97
CA GLY A 233 7.74 -27.95 -14.05
C GLY A 233 7.95 -26.47 -13.80
N GLN A 234 8.44 -26.06 -12.62
CA GLN A 234 8.57 -24.66 -12.23
C GLN A 234 7.28 -23.87 -12.46
N VAL A 235 6.16 -24.46 -12.04
CA VAL A 235 4.83 -23.85 -12.16
C VAL A 235 4.54 -22.95 -10.97
N ASN A 236 3.67 -21.96 -11.19
CA ASN A 236 3.27 -21.06 -10.11
C ASN A 236 2.61 -21.85 -8.97
N GLY A 237 3.11 -21.63 -7.75
CA GLY A 237 2.52 -22.14 -6.54
C GLY A 237 1.41 -21.26 -6.01
N THR A 238 0.66 -21.78 -5.05
CA THR A 238 -0.49 -21.06 -4.43
C THR A 238 -0.07 -20.17 -3.28
N ALA A 239 1.10 -20.39 -2.72
CA ALA A 239 1.68 -19.62 -1.62
C ALA A 239 3.21 -19.75 -1.63
N SER A 240 3.88 -18.91 -0.85
CA SER A 240 5.33 -18.95 -0.66
C SER A 240 5.69 -18.83 0.81
N ALA A 241 6.89 -19.34 1.16
CA ALA A 241 7.42 -19.25 2.51
C ALA A 241 8.86 -18.73 2.49
N VAL A 242 9.18 -17.89 3.47
CA VAL A 242 10.52 -17.36 3.70
C VAL A 242 10.96 -17.64 5.14
N THR A 243 12.27 -17.80 5.35
CA THR A 243 12.89 -17.96 6.68
C THR A 243 13.67 -16.69 7.02
N PRO A 244 13.04 -15.67 7.61
CA PRO A 244 13.67 -14.36 7.78
C PRO A 244 14.80 -14.32 8.80
N VAL A 245 14.88 -15.33 9.68
CA VAL A 245 15.93 -15.42 10.71
C VAL A 245 16.95 -16.48 10.31
N LEU A 246 18.16 -16.05 10.01
CA LEU A 246 19.26 -16.93 9.62
C LEU A 246 19.53 -17.98 10.70
N GLY A 247 19.58 -19.26 10.30
CA GLY A 247 19.78 -20.39 11.20
C GLY A 247 18.54 -20.85 11.97
N SER A 248 17.39 -20.17 11.77
CA SER A 248 16.09 -20.61 12.28
C SER A 248 15.37 -21.47 11.23
N LYS A 249 14.51 -22.38 11.69
CA LYS A 249 13.57 -23.10 10.83
C LYS A 249 12.20 -22.41 10.79
N ARG A 250 11.98 -21.44 11.68
CA ARG A 250 10.76 -20.62 11.66
C ARG A 250 10.63 -19.90 10.34
N GLY A 251 9.46 -19.95 9.77
CA GLY A 251 9.15 -19.31 8.50
C GLY A 251 7.94 -18.41 8.57
N ILE A 252 7.85 -17.52 7.59
CA ILE A 252 6.66 -16.72 7.31
C ILE A 252 6.06 -17.24 6.02
N ILE A 253 4.78 -17.58 6.07
CA ILE A 253 3.99 -17.99 4.91
C ILE A 253 3.14 -16.82 4.47
N MET A 254 3.16 -16.53 3.18
CA MET A 254 2.32 -15.53 2.54
C MET A 254 1.52 -16.16 1.41
N SER A 255 0.24 -15.83 1.34
CA SER A 255 -0.62 -16.24 0.24
C SER A 255 -1.63 -15.16 -0.12
N GLN A 256 -2.32 -15.36 -1.21
CA GLN A 256 -3.27 -14.39 -1.72
C GLN A 256 -4.53 -15.07 -2.25
N GLY A 257 -5.65 -14.34 -2.19
CA GLY A 257 -6.91 -14.71 -2.82
C GLY A 257 -7.55 -13.51 -3.52
N ILE A 258 -7.98 -13.71 -4.76
CA ILE A 258 -8.61 -12.68 -5.58
C ILE A 258 -9.57 -13.32 -6.57
N ASN A 259 -10.82 -12.83 -6.60
CA ASN A 259 -11.88 -13.38 -7.46
C ASN A 259 -12.74 -12.26 -8.07
N PRO A 260 -12.21 -11.35 -8.92
CA PRO A 260 -12.89 -10.13 -9.34
C PRO A 260 -14.19 -10.42 -10.13
N ARG A 261 -14.24 -11.50 -10.90
CA ARG A 261 -15.46 -11.87 -11.66
C ARG A 261 -16.63 -12.32 -10.80
N TYR A 262 -16.38 -12.69 -9.55
CA TYR A 262 -17.46 -13.04 -8.62
C TYR A 262 -18.26 -11.81 -8.17
N SER A 263 -17.72 -10.60 -8.40
CA SER A 263 -18.47 -9.36 -8.17
C SER A 263 -19.74 -9.25 -9.03
N ASP A 264 -19.76 -9.89 -10.21
CA ASP A 264 -20.93 -9.95 -11.07
C ASP A 264 -22.05 -10.83 -10.47
N LEU A 265 -21.70 -11.74 -9.58
CA LEU A 265 -22.62 -12.63 -8.89
C LEU A 265 -23.08 -12.01 -7.56
N ASP A 266 -22.13 -11.75 -6.67
CA ASP A 266 -22.37 -11.19 -5.34
C ASP A 266 -21.05 -10.72 -4.71
N THR A 267 -20.95 -9.46 -4.34
CA THR A 267 -19.72 -8.91 -3.78
C THR A 267 -19.44 -9.39 -2.36
N TYR A 268 -20.45 -9.78 -1.59
CA TYR A 268 -20.25 -10.47 -0.30
C TYR A 268 -19.50 -11.80 -0.51
N HIS A 269 -20.02 -12.65 -1.41
CA HIS A 269 -19.41 -13.95 -1.70
C HIS A 269 -18.07 -13.82 -2.44
N MET A 270 -17.87 -12.79 -3.26
CA MET A 270 -16.56 -12.47 -3.84
C MET A 270 -15.50 -12.29 -2.76
N ALA A 271 -15.79 -11.46 -1.75
CA ALA A 271 -14.89 -11.22 -0.64
C ALA A 271 -14.68 -12.48 0.21
N SER A 272 -15.75 -13.20 0.50
CA SER A 272 -15.70 -14.49 1.22
C SER A 272 -14.78 -15.50 0.52
N CYS A 273 -14.91 -15.65 -0.80
CA CYS A 273 -14.06 -16.55 -1.58
C CYS A 273 -12.61 -16.09 -1.63
N ALA A 274 -12.34 -14.77 -1.67
CA ALA A 274 -10.98 -14.24 -1.64
C ALA A 274 -10.31 -14.56 -0.30
N ILE A 275 -11.00 -14.37 0.82
CA ILE A 275 -10.52 -14.70 2.16
C ILE A 275 -10.25 -16.19 2.29
N ASP A 276 -11.24 -17.03 1.94
CA ASP A 276 -11.10 -18.49 2.02
C ASP A 276 -9.95 -19.00 1.16
N THR A 277 -9.78 -18.45 -0.05
CA THR A 277 -8.66 -18.81 -0.94
C THR A 277 -7.30 -18.46 -0.32
N ALA A 278 -7.15 -17.26 0.24
CA ALA A 278 -5.90 -16.86 0.89
C ALA A 278 -5.57 -17.78 2.07
N ILE A 279 -6.55 -18.05 2.94
CA ILE A 279 -6.37 -18.93 4.11
C ILE A 279 -6.01 -20.36 3.67
N ARG A 280 -6.78 -20.96 2.74
CA ARG A 280 -6.52 -22.33 2.25
C ARG A 280 -5.13 -22.48 1.66
N ASN A 281 -4.71 -21.52 0.85
CA ASN A 281 -3.39 -21.55 0.23
C ASN A 281 -2.28 -21.53 1.27
N ALA A 282 -2.42 -20.73 2.33
CA ALA A 282 -1.44 -20.69 3.41
C ALA A 282 -1.45 -22.00 4.23
N VAL A 283 -2.63 -22.50 4.59
CA VAL A 283 -2.78 -23.78 5.35
C VAL A 283 -2.24 -24.97 4.55
N ALA A 284 -2.38 -24.96 3.22
CA ALA A 284 -1.83 -26.01 2.35
C ALA A 284 -0.30 -26.07 2.40
N LEU A 285 0.39 -24.98 2.78
CA LEU A 285 1.83 -24.94 3.04
C LEU A 285 2.21 -25.19 4.50
N GLY A 286 1.24 -25.44 5.37
CA GLY A 286 1.48 -25.72 6.79
C GLY A 286 1.33 -24.52 7.71
N ALA A 287 0.69 -23.44 7.25
CA ALA A 287 0.38 -22.29 8.09
C ALA A 287 -0.55 -22.69 9.24
N ASP A 288 -0.27 -22.17 10.43
CA ASP A 288 -1.17 -22.25 11.58
C ASP A 288 -2.23 -21.15 11.45
N ILE A 289 -3.50 -21.57 11.38
CA ILE A 289 -4.63 -20.64 11.28
C ILE A 289 -4.82 -19.81 12.55
N ASP A 290 -4.49 -20.36 13.72
CA ASP A 290 -4.60 -19.64 14.99
C ASP A 290 -3.53 -18.56 15.13
N TYR A 291 -2.55 -18.55 14.24
CA TYR A 291 -1.48 -17.55 14.18
C TYR A 291 -1.39 -16.91 12.79
N MET A 292 -2.52 -16.46 12.29
CA MET A 292 -2.66 -15.87 10.96
C MET A 292 -3.30 -14.49 11.03
N ALA A 293 -2.77 -13.56 10.22
CA ALA A 293 -3.33 -12.24 10.01
C ALA A 293 -3.67 -12.02 8.55
N LEU A 294 -4.63 -11.14 8.29
CA LEU A 294 -5.08 -10.75 6.96
C LEU A 294 -4.76 -9.29 6.66
N MET A 295 -4.62 -9.00 5.38
CA MET A 295 -4.54 -7.65 4.82
C MET A 295 -5.47 -7.58 3.62
N ASP A 296 -6.17 -6.46 3.47
CA ASP A 296 -7.01 -6.21 2.30
C ASP A 296 -6.37 -5.22 1.32
N ASN A 297 -6.84 -5.28 0.07
CA ASN A 297 -6.60 -4.27 -0.93
C ASN A 297 -7.87 -4.13 -1.77
N PHE A 298 -8.65 -3.10 -1.47
CA PHE A 298 -9.83 -2.75 -2.26
C PHE A 298 -9.43 -1.97 -3.51
N CYS A 299 -9.90 -2.42 -4.67
CA CYS A 299 -9.89 -1.68 -5.92
C CYS A 299 -11.34 -1.50 -6.36
N TRP A 300 -11.85 -0.27 -6.25
CA TRP A 300 -13.28 -0.02 -6.38
C TRP A 300 -13.60 1.10 -7.34
N CYS A 301 -14.78 1.02 -7.91
CA CYS A 301 -15.39 2.05 -8.73
C CYS A 301 -15.91 3.22 -7.87
N SER A 302 -16.65 4.14 -8.48
CA SER A 302 -17.15 5.32 -7.80
C SER A 302 -18.10 4.98 -6.65
N SER A 303 -17.75 5.40 -5.43
CA SER A 303 -18.61 5.31 -4.25
C SER A 303 -19.76 6.34 -4.24
N ASN A 304 -19.81 7.25 -5.20
CA ASN A 304 -20.97 8.14 -5.41
C ASN A 304 -22.16 7.42 -6.07
N ASP A 305 -21.92 6.27 -6.68
CA ASP A 305 -22.97 5.37 -7.15
C ASP A 305 -23.53 4.58 -5.98
N LYS A 306 -24.85 4.66 -5.76
CA LYS A 306 -25.52 4.03 -4.60
C LYS A 306 -25.39 2.52 -4.59
N GLU A 307 -25.47 1.90 -5.77
CA GLU A 307 -25.35 0.45 -5.91
C GLU A 307 -23.91 0.00 -5.67
N ARG A 308 -22.93 0.69 -6.26
CA ARG A 308 -21.50 0.42 -6.04
C ARG A 308 -21.09 0.58 -4.58
N LEU A 309 -21.65 1.58 -3.91
CA LEU A 309 -21.47 1.75 -2.46
C LEU A 309 -22.13 0.62 -1.66
N GLY A 310 -23.30 0.14 -2.08
CA GLY A 310 -23.96 -1.01 -1.48
C GLY A 310 -23.17 -2.31 -1.65
N GLN A 311 -22.59 -2.53 -2.82
CA GLN A 311 -21.65 -3.62 -3.09
C GLN A 311 -20.41 -3.57 -2.22
N LEU A 312 -19.82 -2.37 -2.03
CA LEU A 312 -18.68 -2.17 -1.13
C LEU A 312 -19.04 -2.55 0.32
N LYS A 313 -20.18 -2.06 0.80
CA LYS A 313 -20.68 -2.37 2.13
C LYS A 313 -20.88 -3.88 2.33
N ALA A 314 -21.40 -4.58 1.35
CA ALA A 314 -21.55 -6.03 1.40
C ALA A 314 -20.20 -6.76 1.46
N SER A 315 -19.19 -6.31 0.70
CA SER A 315 -17.83 -6.87 0.78
C SER A 315 -17.16 -6.63 2.14
N VAL A 316 -17.31 -5.43 2.70
CA VAL A 316 -16.78 -5.11 4.06
C VAL A 316 -17.47 -5.96 5.12
N GLN A 317 -18.79 -6.21 4.99
CA GLN A 317 -19.49 -7.10 5.90
C GLN A 317 -18.94 -8.53 5.83
N ALA A 318 -18.64 -9.03 4.63
CA ALA A 318 -18.01 -10.34 4.47
C ALA A 318 -16.61 -10.40 5.13
N CYS A 319 -15.81 -9.32 5.01
CA CYS A 319 -14.52 -9.24 5.69
C CYS A 319 -14.68 -9.38 7.21
N TYR A 320 -15.65 -8.66 7.79
CA TYR A 320 -15.94 -8.77 9.22
C TYR A 320 -16.39 -10.19 9.62
N ASP A 321 -17.39 -10.73 8.92
CA ASP A 321 -17.98 -12.02 9.27
C ASP A 321 -16.96 -13.16 9.20
N HIS A 322 -16.14 -13.17 8.17
CA HIS A 322 -15.13 -14.23 7.98
C HIS A 322 -13.90 -14.04 8.85
N ALA A 323 -13.44 -12.81 9.10
CA ALA A 323 -12.33 -12.56 10.02
C ALA A 323 -12.69 -13.04 11.44
N VAL A 324 -13.91 -12.77 11.89
CA VAL A 324 -14.42 -13.24 13.19
C VAL A 324 -14.58 -14.76 13.20
N ALA A 325 -15.15 -15.35 12.14
CA ALA A 325 -15.41 -16.79 12.08
C ALA A 325 -14.12 -17.63 12.03
N TYR A 326 -13.09 -17.16 11.32
CA TYR A 326 -11.79 -17.82 11.24
C TYR A 326 -10.83 -17.45 12.40
N GLY A 327 -11.12 -16.38 13.14
CA GLY A 327 -10.20 -15.85 14.14
C GLY A 327 -8.97 -15.15 13.54
N THR A 328 -9.03 -14.72 12.28
CA THR A 328 -7.92 -14.12 11.53
C THR A 328 -8.10 -12.60 11.41
N PRO A 329 -7.44 -11.79 12.25
CA PRO A 329 -7.64 -10.35 12.24
C PRO A 329 -7.06 -9.69 11.00
N PHE A 330 -7.72 -8.62 10.52
CA PHE A 330 -7.10 -7.67 9.59
C PHE A 330 -6.16 -6.75 10.36
N ILE A 331 -4.88 -6.70 9.95
CA ILE A 331 -3.83 -5.91 10.61
C ILE A 331 -3.37 -4.71 9.77
N SER A 332 -3.69 -4.70 8.50
CA SER A 332 -3.41 -3.62 7.57
C SER A 332 -4.36 -3.72 6.39
N GLY A 333 -4.42 -2.67 5.60
CA GLY A 333 -5.21 -2.64 4.38
C GLY A 333 -4.88 -1.43 3.53
N LYS A 334 -5.38 -1.45 2.30
CA LYS A 334 -5.30 -0.35 1.35
C LYS A 334 -6.60 -0.27 0.56
N ASP A 335 -7.03 0.93 0.27
CA ASP A 335 -8.16 1.15 -0.61
C ASP A 335 -7.80 2.08 -1.78
N SER A 336 -8.36 1.79 -2.92
CA SER A 336 -8.35 2.66 -4.10
C SER A 336 -9.79 2.77 -4.61
N MET A 337 -10.30 3.97 -4.64
CA MET A 337 -11.66 4.28 -5.07
C MET A 337 -11.65 5.05 -6.39
N PHE A 338 -12.79 5.10 -7.07
CA PHE A 338 -12.96 5.84 -8.33
C PHE A 338 -12.05 5.35 -9.47
N ASN A 339 -11.63 4.10 -9.47
CA ASN A 339 -10.77 3.50 -10.49
C ASN A 339 -11.52 3.23 -11.81
N ASP A 340 -12.41 4.13 -12.19
CA ASP A 340 -13.14 4.08 -13.44
C ASP A 340 -12.30 4.70 -14.56
N PHE A 341 -12.46 4.20 -15.79
CA PHE A 341 -11.88 4.85 -16.96
C PHE A 341 -12.87 5.84 -17.57
N LYS A 342 -12.41 7.05 -17.88
CA LYS A 342 -13.18 8.05 -18.62
C LYS A 342 -12.39 8.48 -19.85
N GLY A 343 -13.02 8.42 -21.00
CA GLY A 343 -12.37 8.76 -22.26
C GLY A 343 -13.37 8.90 -23.40
N TYR A 344 -12.89 8.71 -24.61
CA TYR A 344 -13.69 8.80 -25.83
C TYR A 344 -13.54 7.52 -26.66
N ASP A 345 -14.60 7.13 -27.34
CA ASP A 345 -14.54 6.07 -28.34
C ASP A 345 -13.87 6.58 -29.64
N LYS A 346 -13.72 5.66 -30.62
CA LYS A 346 -13.14 6.01 -31.93
C LYS A 346 -13.97 7.02 -32.72
N GLN A 347 -15.23 7.23 -32.32
CA GLN A 347 -16.18 8.15 -32.92
C GLN A 347 -16.23 9.50 -32.19
N GLY A 348 -15.47 9.65 -31.08
CA GLY A 348 -15.45 10.86 -30.26
C GLY A 348 -16.57 10.96 -29.23
N ASN A 349 -17.34 9.91 -29.00
CA ASN A 349 -18.36 9.88 -27.95
C ASN A 349 -17.73 9.63 -26.59
N SER A 350 -18.19 10.33 -25.56
CA SER A 350 -17.72 10.09 -24.18
C SER A 350 -18.07 8.68 -23.72
N ILE A 351 -17.08 7.97 -23.21
CA ILE A 351 -17.24 6.66 -22.59
C ILE A 351 -16.78 6.71 -21.12
N SER A 352 -17.47 5.93 -20.29
CA SER A 352 -17.08 5.65 -18.91
C SER A 352 -17.15 4.15 -18.68
N ILE A 353 -16.02 3.55 -18.29
CA ILE A 353 -15.91 2.13 -18.02
C ILE A 353 -15.65 1.97 -16.53
N SER A 354 -16.64 1.42 -15.82
CA SER A 354 -16.47 1.07 -14.41
C SER A 354 -15.65 -0.20 -14.29
N ILE A 355 -14.64 -0.19 -13.42
CA ILE A 355 -13.92 -1.42 -13.09
C ILE A 355 -14.87 -2.38 -12.35
N PRO A 356 -14.70 -3.69 -12.48
CA PRO A 356 -15.41 -4.62 -11.63
C PRO A 356 -14.95 -4.42 -10.17
N PRO A 357 -15.88 -4.36 -9.20
CA PRO A 357 -15.54 -4.38 -7.79
C PRO A 357 -14.57 -5.51 -7.50
N THR A 358 -13.46 -5.19 -6.86
CA THR A 358 -12.36 -6.14 -6.63
C THR A 358 -11.82 -6.00 -5.22
N ILE A 359 -11.58 -7.13 -4.57
CA ILE A 359 -10.81 -7.22 -3.33
C ILE A 359 -9.71 -8.27 -3.49
N LEU A 360 -8.48 -7.90 -3.16
CA LEU A 360 -7.36 -8.81 -2.97
C LEU A 360 -7.16 -9.01 -1.47
N ILE A 361 -7.17 -10.24 -1.03
CA ILE A 361 -6.83 -10.60 0.34
C ILE A 361 -5.46 -11.24 0.37
N SER A 362 -4.59 -10.74 1.23
CA SER A 362 -3.31 -11.37 1.54
C SER A 362 -3.36 -11.94 2.95
N SER A 363 -2.82 -13.14 3.13
CA SER A 363 -2.62 -13.74 4.45
C SER A 363 -1.14 -13.79 4.82
N LEU A 364 -0.88 -13.61 6.09
CA LEU A 364 0.44 -13.73 6.70
C LEU A 364 0.33 -14.66 7.91
N SER A 365 1.15 -15.71 7.94
CA SER A 365 1.20 -16.65 9.05
C SER A 365 2.64 -17.07 9.35
N VAL A 366 2.86 -17.57 10.53
CA VAL A 366 4.15 -18.13 10.97
C VAL A 366 4.07 -19.64 10.96
N ILE A 367 5.14 -20.29 10.51
CA ILE A 367 5.38 -21.71 10.65
C ILE A 367 6.58 -21.93 11.57
N GLU A 368 6.47 -22.83 12.53
CA GLU A 368 7.51 -23.04 13.56
C GLU A 368 8.67 -23.92 13.07
N ASP A 369 8.41 -24.94 12.20
CA ASP A 369 9.43 -25.86 11.67
C ASP A 369 9.03 -26.42 10.27
#